data_975235e6886320d221a7c4056a25c6c0
#
_entry.id   975235e6886320d221a7c4056a25c6c0
#
_cell.length_a   1.000
_cell.length_b   1.000
_cell.length_c   1.000
_cell.angle_alpha   90.00
_cell.angle_beta   90.00
_cell.angle_gamma   90.00
#
_symmetry.space_group_name_H-M   'P 1'
#
loop_
_entity.id
_entity.type
_entity.pdbx_description
1 polymer ?
#
loop_
_entity_poly.entity_id
_entity_poly.type
_entity_poly.pdbx_seq_one_letter_code
_entity_poly.pdbx_strand_id
1 'polypeptide(L)'
;GFMLVGLRVDHRLLHGQVAFSWTSALGADCILIANTAVTNDNLRKTAIKMAKPAGTKLVIKNIEDSIKALNSGVTDKYKLFVIVENVKDAYELMTKADIHSVTLGGTKATNETKNISKAVNLTDEEISLVKELIERGDEVEIRMVPADKKMLAKNVL
;
A
#
# COMPACT_ATOMS: atom_id res chain seq x y z
N GLY A 1 5.35 -15.81 -11.17
CA GLY A 1 5.23 -14.58 -10.44
C GLY A 1 4.16 -13.67 -10.99
N PHE A 2 3.88 -12.64 -10.27
CA PHE A 2 2.92 -11.61 -10.66
C PHE A 2 3.66 -10.31 -11.02
N MET A 3 3.00 -9.46 -11.82
CA MET A 3 3.56 -8.17 -12.19
C MET A 3 3.06 -7.09 -11.22
N LEU A 4 3.73 -6.96 -10.09
CA LEU A 4 3.44 -5.94 -9.11
C LEU A 4 4.21 -4.67 -9.49
N VAL A 5 3.50 -3.58 -9.76
CA VAL A 5 4.14 -2.30 -10.09
C VAL A 5 4.30 -1.41 -8.87
N GLY A 6 3.58 -1.68 -7.78
CA GLY A 6 3.75 -0.96 -6.53
C GLY A 6 2.88 -1.50 -5.41
N LEU A 7 3.38 -1.37 -4.18
CA LEU A 7 2.64 -1.57 -2.95
C LEU A 7 2.76 -0.27 -2.15
N ARG A 8 1.64 0.31 -1.75
CA ARG A 8 1.60 1.58 -1.03
C ARG A 8 0.80 1.48 0.25
N VAL A 9 1.32 2.06 1.30
CA VAL A 9 0.59 2.27 2.55
C VAL A 9 0.00 3.68 2.52
N ASP A 10 -1.32 3.78 2.65
CA ASP A 10 -2.02 5.06 2.77
C ASP A 10 -3.30 4.84 3.59
N HIS A 11 -3.45 5.56 4.70
CA HIS A 11 -4.59 5.35 5.61
C HIS A 11 -5.93 5.70 4.96
N ARG A 12 -5.93 6.48 3.90
CA ARG A 12 -7.14 6.82 3.15
C ARG A 12 -7.41 5.86 1.99
N LEU A 13 -6.50 4.90 1.75
CA LEU A 13 -6.56 3.96 0.65
C LEU A 13 -6.57 4.69 -0.71
N LEU A 14 -7.58 4.48 -1.54
CA LEU A 14 -7.65 5.14 -2.84
C LEU A 14 -8.42 6.45 -2.71
N HIS A 15 -7.78 7.57 -3.02
CA HIS A 15 -8.42 8.88 -2.90
C HIS A 15 -7.80 9.90 -3.87
N GLY A 16 -8.66 10.71 -4.48
CA GLY A 16 -8.34 11.94 -5.21
C GLY A 16 -7.14 11.91 -6.13
N GLN A 17 -6.43 13.01 -6.15
CA GLN A 17 -5.26 13.21 -7.02
C GLN A 17 -4.11 12.27 -6.73
N VAL A 18 -3.95 11.84 -5.46
CA VAL A 18 -2.88 10.93 -5.08
C VAL A 18 -3.07 9.57 -5.78
N ALA A 19 -4.31 9.08 -5.82
CA ALA A 19 -4.65 7.84 -6.51
C ALA A 19 -4.32 7.94 -8.01
N PHE A 20 -4.77 9.02 -8.65
CA PHE A 20 -4.53 9.26 -10.07
C PHE A 20 -3.03 9.36 -10.37
N SER A 21 -2.30 10.17 -9.60
CA SER A 21 -0.87 10.41 -9.80
C SER A 21 -0.05 9.12 -9.70
N TRP A 22 -0.30 8.30 -8.68
CA TRP A 22 0.43 7.06 -8.50
C TRP A 22 0.07 6.01 -9.53
N THR A 23 -1.22 5.86 -9.84
CA THR A 23 -1.66 4.91 -10.86
C THR A 23 -1.03 5.23 -12.21
N SER A 24 -1.01 6.50 -12.57
CA SER A 24 -0.42 6.97 -13.82
C SER A 24 1.11 6.77 -13.83
N ALA A 25 1.79 7.20 -12.77
CA ALA A 25 3.26 7.10 -12.69
C ALA A 25 3.74 5.65 -12.73
N LEU A 26 3.01 4.74 -12.10
CA LEU A 26 3.35 3.32 -12.08
C LEU A 26 2.92 2.57 -13.36
N GLY A 27 2.08 3.19 -14.18
CA GLY A 27 1.52 2.52 -15.35
C GLY A 27 0.60 1.36 -14.99
N ALA A 28 -0.09 1.46 -13.86
CA ALA A 28 -0.97 0.40 -13.38
C ALA A 28 -2.25 0.31 -14.20
N ASP A 29 -2.71 -0.91 -14.48
CA ASP A 29 -4.01 -1.14 -15.13
C ASP A 29 -5.02 -1.83 -14.20
N CYS A 30 -4.57 -2.24 -13.03
CA CYS A 30 -5.43 -2.83 -12.00
C CYS A 30 -4.99 -2.37 -10.62
N ILE A 31 -5.94 -1.97 -9.80
CA ILE A 31 -5.72 -1.58 -8.40
C ILE A 31 -6.37 -2.62 -7.51
N LEU A 32 -5.62 -3.15 -6.56
CA LEU A 32 -6.14 -4.02 -5.50
C LEU A 32 -6.09 -3.25 -4.19
N ILE A 33 -7.26 -3.03 -3.61
CA ILE A 33 -7.39 -2.51 -2.24
C ILE A 33 -7.47 -3.72 -1.32
N ALA A 34 -6.43 -3.95 -0.54
CA ALA A 34 -6.36 -5.06 0.40
C ALA A 34 -6.68 -4.52 1.80
N ASN A 35 -7.94 -4.69 2.22
CA ASN A 35 -8.40 -4.17 3.51
C ASN A 35 -9.64 -4.92 3.98
N THR A 36 -9.52 -5.55 5.13
CA THR A 36 -10.61 -6.38 5.66
C THR A 36 -11.82 -5.55 6.09
N ALA A 37 -11.59 -4.42 6.77
CA ALA A 37 -12.69 -3.57 7.24
C ALA A 37 -13.54 -3.01 6.08
N VAL A 38 -12.89 -2.60 5.00
CA VAL A 38 -13.57 -2.02 3.83
C VAL A 38 -14.49 -3.03 3.15
N THR A 39 -14.15 -4.32 3.15
CA THR A 39 -14.99 -5.33 2.51
C THR A 39 -16.37 -5.42 3.14
N ASN A 40 -16.52 -4.95 4.38
CA ASN A 40 -17.79 -4.95 5.11
C ASN A 40 -18.39 -3.54 5.26
N ASP A 41 -17.85 -2.55 4.57
CA ASP A 41 -18.27 -1.15 4.68
C ASP A 41 -18.69 -0.63 3.29
N ASN A 42 -19.98 -0.71 3.00
CA ASN A 42 -20.51 -0.33 1.67
C ASN A 42 -20.31 1.15 1.34
N LEU A 43 -20.40 2.02 2.34
CA LEU A 43 -20.20 3.44 2.14
C LEU A 43 -18.75 3.73 1.72
N ARG A 44 -17.82 3.13 2.43
CA ARG A 44 -16.39 3.30 2.14
C ARG A 44 -16.01 2.68 0.80
N LYS A 45 -16.56 1.51 0.45
CA LYS A 45 -16.39 0.90 -0.88
C LYS A 45 -16.85 1.84 -1.99
N THR A 46 -18.00 2.46 -1.80
CA THR A 46 -18.55 3.40 -2.80
C THR A 46 -17.61 4.58 -3.00
N ALA A 47 -17.10 5.16 -1.91
CA ALA A 47 -16.15 6.27 -1.99
C ALA A 47 -14.86 5.88 -2.73
N ILE A 48 -14.34 4.69 -2.47
CA ILE A 48 -13.16 4.16 -3.13
C ILE A 48 -13.42 3.96 -4.63
N LYS A 49 -14.56 3.37 -4.99
CA LYS A 49 -14.95 3.17 -6.39
C LYS A 49 -15.07 4.49 -7.15
N MET A 50 -15.56 5.54 -6.49
CA MET A 50 -15.66 6.86 -7.10
C MET A 50 -14.30 7.52 -7.33
N ALA A 51 -13.28 7.13 -6.59
CA ALA A 51 -11.92 7.65 -6.75
C ALA A 51 -11.11 6.88 -7.80
N LYS A 52 -11.67 5.84 -8.41
CA LYS A 52 -10.96 4.99 -9.38
C LYS A 52 -10.61 5.80 -10.63
N PRO A 53 -9.34 5.81 -11.07
CA PRO A 53 -8.97 6.41 -12.34
C PRO A 53 -9.65 5.71 -13.52
N ALA A 54 -10.02 6.48 -14.54
CA ALA A 54 -10.66 5.94 -15.74
C ALA A 54 -9.75 4.92 -16.42
N GLY A 55 -10.33 3.84 -16.94
CA GLY A 55 -9.58 2.81 -17.66
C GLY A 55 -8.83 1.83 -16.78
N THR A 56 -8.96 1.95 -15.47
CA THR A 56 -8.28 1.08 -14.51
C THR A 56 -9.29 0.14 -13.86
N LYS A 57 -8.94 -1.13 -13.73
CA LYS A 57 -9.73 -2.10 -12.99
C LYS A 57 -9.51 -1.91 -11.49
N LEU A 58 -10.56 -2.05 -10.71
CA LEU A 58 -10.50 -1.96 -9.25
C LEU A 58 -11.06 -3.22 -8.61
N VAL A 59 -10.30 -3.79 -7.70
CA VAL A 59 -10.71 -4.97 -6.91
C VAL A 59 -10.53 -4.64 -5.43
N ILE A 60 -11.50 -4.96 -4.61
CA ILE A 60 -11.44 -4.80 -3.15
C ILE A 60 -11.55 -6.18 -2.52
N LYS A 61 -10.55 -6.57 -1.75
CA LYS A 61 -10.50 -7.87 -1.08
C LYS A 61 -10.02 -7.70 0.36
N ASN A 62 -10.42 -8.60 1.25
CA ASN A 62 -9.81 -8.65 2.57
C ASN A 62 -8.35 -9.10 2.46
N ILE A 63 -7.59 -9.01 3.54
CA ILE A 63 -6.15 -9.33 3.53
C ILE A 63 -5.92 -10.80 3.16
N GLU A 64 -6.66 -11.71 3.75
CA GLU A 64 -6.50 -13.15 3.47
C GLU A 64 -6.74 -13.48 2.01
N ASP A 65 -7.83 -12.98 1.43
CA ASP A 65 -8.17 -13.22 0.03
C ASP A 65 -7.20 -12.52 -0.92
N SER A 66 -6.67 -11.36 -0.51
CA SER A 66 -5.63 -10.65 -1.28
C SER A 66 -4.36 -11.50 -1.38
N ILE A 67 -3.92 -12.09 -0.28
CA ILE A 67 -2.75 -12.97 -0.25
C ILE A 67 -2.98 -14.19 -1.14
N LYS A 68 -4.14 -14.81 -1.05
CA LYS A 68 -4.50 -15.96 -1.90
C LYS A 68 -4.47 -15.58 -3.38
N ALA A 69 -5.05 -14.43 -3.74
CA ALA A 69 -5.06 -13.96 -5.12
C ALA A 69 -3.65 -13.72 -5.65
N LEU A 70 -2.81 -13.05 -4.86
CA LEU A 70 -1.42 -12.77 -5.24
C LEU A 70 -0.62 -14.06 -5.45
N ASN A 71 -0.82 -15.05 -4.60
CA ASN A 71 -0.09 -16.33 -4.67
C ASN A 71 -0.63 -17.29 -5.73
N SER A 72 -1.87 -17.10 -6.19
CA SER A 72 -2.53 -18.01 -7.13
C SER A 72 -2.14 -17.77 -8.59
N GLY A 73 -1.55 -16.63 -8.91
CA GLY A 73 -1.25 -16.23 -10.28
C GLY A 73 -2.41 -15.56 -11.01
N VAL A 74 -3.58 -15.41 -10.38
CA VAL A 74 -4.75 -14.79 -11.03
C VAL A 74 -4.51 -13.32 -11.38
N THR A 75 -3.56 -12.66 -10.70
CA THR A 75 -3.22 -11.26 -10.92
C THR A 75 -2.09 -11.06 -11.93
N ASP A 76 -1.48 -12.13 -12.42
CA ASP A 76 -0.24 -12.06 -13.24
C ASP A 76 -0.44 -11.31 -14.56
N LYS A 77 -1.66 -11.30 -15.09
CA LYS A 77 -1.99 -10.60 -16.34
C LYS A 77 -2.10 -9.09 -16.20
N TYR A 78 -2.06 -8.56 -14.99
CA TYR A 78 -2.22 -7.14 -14.73
C TYR A 78 -0.90 -6.49 -14.31
N LYS A 79 -0.78 -5.19 -14.61
CA LYS A 79 0.18 -4.30 -13.96
C LYS A 79 -0.49 -3.84 -12.68
N LEU A 80 -0.21 -4.53 -11.59
CA LEU A 80 -0.98 -4.44 -10.35
C LEU A 80 -0.39 -3.43 -9.37
N PHE A 81 -1.24 -2.51 -8.93
CA PHE A 81 -0.96 -1.57 -7.85
C PHE A 81 -1.77 -1.98 -6.63
N VAL A 82 -1.10 -2.33 -5.53
CA VAL A 82 -1.75 -2.75 -4.29
C VAL A 82 -1.67 -1.64 -3.26
N ILE A 83 -2.79 -1.32 -2.64
CA ILE A 83 -2.88 -0.31 -1.59
C ILE A 83 -3.41 -0.95 -0.30
N VAL A 84 -2.72 -0.68 0.80
CA VAL A 84 -3.12 -1.11 2.15
C VAL A 84 -3.22 0.10 3.06
N GLU A 85 -3.90 -0.06 4.19
CA GLU A 85 -4.20 1.03 5.10
C GLU A 85 -3.05 1.37 6.05
N ASN A 86 -2.26 0.38 6.45
CA ASN A 86 -1.25 0.54 7.48
C ASN A 86 -0.05 -0.40 7.26
N VAL A 87 1.00 -0.19 8.05
CA VAL A 87 2.23 -0.97 7.98
C VAL A 87 2.00 -2.45 8.32
N LYS A 88 1.11 -2.73 9.26
CA LYS A 88 0.82 -4.09 9.67
C LYS A 88 0.28 -4.93 8.52
N ASP A 89 -0.65 -4.37 7.75
CA ASP A 89 -1.21 -5.02 6.57
C ASP A 89 -0.16 -5.19 5.48
N ALA A 90 0.69 -4.17 5.27
CA ALA A 90 1.79 -4.27 4.30
C ALA A 90 2.76 -5.39 4.68
N TYR A 91 3.15 -5.47 5.95
CA TYR A 91 4.03 -6.51 6.45
C TYR A 91 3.46 -7.90 6.18
N GLU A 92 2.17 -8.09 6.43
CA GLU A 92 1.51 -9.37 6.22
C GLU A 92 1.52 -9.76 4.73
N LEU A 93 1.18 -8.84 3.84
CA LEU A 93 1.25 -9.10 2.40
C LEU A 93 2.68 -9.38 1.94
N MET A 94 3.64 -8.60 2.38
CA MET A 94 5.03 -8.73 1.95
C MET A 94 5.64 -10.05 2.36
N THR A 95 5.37 -10.49 3.60
CA THR A 95 5.94 -11.75 4.11
C THR A 95 5.20 -12.97 3.59
N LYS A 96 3.92 -12.89 3.31
CA LYS A 96 3.11 -14.04 2.86
C LYS A 96 2.93 -14.14 1.35
N ALA A 97 3.20 -13.07 0.61
CA ALA A 97 3.06 -13.05 -0.84
C ALA A 97 4.36 -12.70 -1.57
N ASP A 98 5.49 -12.80 -0.90
CA ASP A 98 6.82 -12.61 -1.48
C ASP A 98 7.00 -11.25 -2.18
N ILE A 99 6.65 -10.18 -1.47
CA ILE A 99 6.82 -8.80 -1.94
C ILE A 99 7.98 -8.17 -1.18
N HIS A 100 8.88 -7.48 -1.89
CA HIS A 100 10.13 -6.98 -1.33
C HIS A 100 10.32 -5.47 -1.40
N SER A 101 9.29 -4.72 -1.77
CA SER A 101 9.35 -3.26 -1.74
C SER A 101 7.99 -2.67 -1.37
N VAL A 102 8.02 -1.54 -0.68
CA VAL A 102 6.81 -0.82 -0.28
C VAL A 102 7.08 0.67 -0.20
N THR A 103 6.09 1.47 -0.58
CA THR A 103 6.10 2.93 -0.42
C THR A 103 5.19 3.32 0.73
N LEU A 104 5.73 4.02 1.73
CA LEU A 104 4.94 4.58 2.81
C LEU A 104 4.43 5.95 2.39
N GLY A 105 3.12 6.08 2.36
CA GLY A 105 2.42 7.34 2.14
C GLY A 105 1.90 7.91 3.46
N GLY A 106 0.74 8.57 3.42
CA GLY A 106 0.13 9.13 4.62
C GLY A 106 -0.35 8.06 5.58
N THR A 107 0.01 8.18 6.86
CA THR A 107 -0.50 7.34 7.93
C THR A 107 -1.14 8.21 9.00
N LYS A 108 -2.03 7.63 9.80
CA LYS A 108 -2.79 8.37 10.79
C LYS A 108 -1.93 8.66 12.03
N ALA A 109 -1.87 9.93 12.44
CA ALA A 109 -1.23 10.32 13.69
C ALA A 109 -2.18 10.05 14.87
N THR A 110 -1.67 9.44 15.92
CA THR A 110 -2.41 9.16 17.15
C THR A 110 -1.52 9.46 18.36
N ASN A 111 -2.06 9.29 19.58
CA ASN A 111 -1.27 9.46 20.81
C ASN A 111 -0.12 8.44 20.93
N GLU A 112 -0.20 7.35 20.17
CA GLU A 112 0.79 6.27 20.24
C GLU A 112 1.81 6.32 19.11
N THR A 113 1.65 7.22 18.13
CA THR A 113 2.55 7.32 17.00
C THR A 113 3.63 8.37 17.19
N LYS A 114 4.76 8.13 16.53
CA LYS A 114 5.82 9.12 16.35
C LYS A 114 5.85 9.52 14.89
N ASN A 115 6.03 10.81 14.62
CA ASN A 115 6.25 11.27 13.25
C ASN A 115 7.68 10.89 12.83
N ILE A 116 7.77 10.08 11.80
CA ILE A 116 9.05 9.62 11.27
C ILE A 116 9.58 10.59 10.21
N SER A 117 8.73 10.97 9.28
CA SER A 117 9.02 11.93 8.24
C SER A 117 7.72 12.29 7.51
N LYS A 118 7.59 13.51 7.04
CA LYS A 118 6.43 13.99 6.28
C LYS A 118 5.12 13.59 6.98
N ALA A 119 4.23 12.88 6.28
CA ALA A 119 2.95 12.42 6.83
C ALA A 119 2.99 10.98 7.33
N VAL A 120 4.18 10.44 7.56
CA VAL A 120 4.35 9.07 8.07
C VAL A 120 4.48 9.09 9.59
N ASN A 121 3.48 8.53 10.26
CA ASN A 121 3.40 8.45 11.71
C ASN A 121 3.25 6.98 12.07
N LEU A 122 4.13 6.45 12.89
CA LEU A 122 4.19 5.03 13.20
C LEU A 122 4.21 4.79 14.70
N THR A 123 3.54 3.72 15.12
CA THR A 123 3.67 3.20 16.49
C THR A 123 5.03 2.50 16.64
N ASP A 124 5.44 2.25 17.88
CA ASP A 124 6.67 1.49 18.13
C ASP A 124 6.62 0.09 17.51
N GLU A 125 5.45 -0.55 17.55
CA GLU A 125 5.25 -1.86 16.91
C GLU A 125 5.45 -1.76 15.40
N GLU A 126 4.87 -0.76 14.76
CA GLU A 126 5.03 -0.55 13.32
C GLU A 126 6.47 -0.25 12.93
N ILE A 127 7.18 0.54 13.74
CA ILE A 127 8.61 0.80 13.53
C ILE A 127 9.40 -0.53 13.56
N SER A 128 9.09 -1.41 14.51
CA SER A 128 9.73 -2.72 14.61
C SER A 128 9.47 -3.56 13.36
N LEU A 129 8.24 -3.54 12.84
CA LEU A 129 7.90 -4.27 11.61
C LEU A 129 8.65 -3.72 10.40
N VAL A 130 8.76 -2.40 10.29
CA VAL A 130 9.55 -1.77 9.21
C VAL A 130 11.01 -2.19 9.30
N LYS A 131 11.58 -2.19 10.50
CA LYS A 131 12.97 -2.62 10.70
C LYS A 131 13.17 -4.07 10.31
N GLU A 132 12.21 -4.96 10.61
CA GLU A 132 12.27 -6.36 10.16
C GLU A 132 12.27 -6.46 8.64
N LEU A 133 11.42 -5.70 7.95
CA LEU A 133 11.40 -5.69 6.48
C LEU A 133 12.76 -5.24 5.92
N ILE A 134 13.34 -4.20 6.50
CA ILE A 134 14.66 -3.70 6.07
C ILE A 134 15.73 -4.75 6.30
N GLU A 135 15.74 -5.42 7.45
CA GLU A 135 16.68 -6.50 7.76
C GLU A 135 16.52 -7.69 6.80
N ARG A 136 15.33 -7.95 6.34
CA ARG A 136 15.04 -8.97 5.34
C ARG A 136 15.59 -8.63 3.95
N GLY A 137 16.04 -7.39 3.76
CA GLY A 137 16.56 -6.90 2.47
C GLY A 137 15.52 -6.16 1.64
N ASP A 138 14.36 -5.90 2.19
CA ASP A 138 13.30 -5.20 1.48
C ASP A 138 13.56 -3.70 1.40
N GLU A 139 13.09 -3.07 0.33
CA GLU A 139 13.15 -1.63 0.19
C GLU A 139 11.88 -1.00 0.76
N VAL A 140 12.04 -0.17 1.78
CA VAL A 140 10.96 0.63 2.35
C VAL A 140 11.28 2.08 2.08
N GLU A 141 10.47 2.73 1.25
CA GLU A 141 10.66 4.15 0.92
C GLU A 141 9.50 4.99 1.46
N ILE A 142 9.78 6.27 1.68
CA ILE A 142 8.77 7.27 2.05
C ILE A 142 8.64 8.22 0.87
N ARG A 143 7.42 8.34 0.32
CA ARG A 143 7.16 9.23 -0.79
C ARG A 143 5.67 9.55 -0.86
N MET A 144 5.34 10.85 -0.78
CA MET A 144 3.93 11.27 -0.79
C MET A 144 3.37 11.24 -2.20
N VAL A 145 4.05 11.85 -3.15
CA VAL A 145 3.65 11.90 -4.57
C VAL A 145 4.81 11.43 -5.45
N PRO A 146 4.52 10.94 -6.67
CA PRO A 146 5.58 10.38 -7.54
C PRO A 146 6.70 11.37 -7.88
N ALA A 147 6.40 12.67 -7.92
CA ALA A 147 7.39 13.69 -8.22
C ALA A 147 8.37 13.96 -7.08
N ASP A 148 8.06 13.51 -5.85
CA ASP A 148 8.94 13.69 -4.71
C ASP A 148 10.20 12.84 -4.87
N LYS A 149 11.30 13.34 -4.30
CA LYS A 149 12.52 12.57 -4.21
C LYS A 149 12.32 11.36 -3.29
N LYS A 150 12.81 10.21 -3.74
CA LYS A 150 12.77 8.98 -2.97
C LYS A 150 13.57 9.10 -1.68
N MET A 151 12.97 8.75 -0.55
CA MET A 151 13.64 8.71 0.75
C MET A 151 13.54 7.30 1.32
N LEU A 152 14.67 6.69 1.68
CA LEU A 152 14.66 5.37 2.29
C LEU A 152 14.32 5.50 3.79
N ALA A 153 13.39 4.69 4.25
CA ALA A 153 12.95 4.71 5.66
C ALA A 153 14.12 4.41 6.62
N LYS A 154 15.07 3.57 6.21
CA LYS A 154 16.23 3.24 7.04
C LYS A 154 17.07 4.45 7.44
N ASN A 155 16.99 5.54 6.68
CA ASN A 155 17.77 6.75 6.95
C ASN A 155 17.11 7.68 7.97
N VAL A 156 15.88 7.40 8.38
CA VAL A 156 15.12 8.22 9.35
C VAL A 156 14.60 7.43 10.55
N LEU A 157 14.92 6.16 10.63
CA LEU A 157 14.53 5.29 11.76
C LEU A 157 15.67 5.14 12.77
#